data_4b4b4f90e847d143d7f288272a9d49f8
#
_entry.id   4b4b4f90e847d143d7f288272a9d49f8
#
_cell.length_a   1.000
_cell.length_b   1.000
_cell.length_c   1.000
_cell.angle_alpha   90.00
_cell.angle_beta   90.00
_cell.angle_gamma   90.00
#
_symmetry.space_group_name_H-M   'P 1'
#
loop_
_entity.id
_entity.type
_entity.pdbx_description
1 polymer ?
#
loop_
_entity_poly.entity_id
_entity_poly.type
_entity_poly.pdbx_seq_one_letter_code
_entity_poly.pdbx_strand_id
1 'polypeptide(L)'
;MDGPFQTLAGIPEGVGVHDLDTKGRAQSGTGSSPLRCRYSAPALNVDGGHGVGKVLETVWIAVDHATGIQAEGRGEHRDWTSDETGLHKPILARQVLPHGSQSGLSQRVNPFIMTETGVLPVVHSIAALRETLSDWRRQGLTVGFVPTMGALHAGHLTLVREAGLRADRVVASIFVNPTQFAAHEDLGTYPRQEARDAELLAGAGCHLLFAPTVEEMYPAGATTTINVGGPAEGLEGAFRPQMFGGVALVVTKLLNQVQADVAVFGEKDWQQLMVVRRLVRDLDIPTVIVGSPTMRDDHGLALSSRNAYLDEAELAVARRLNAVLVEAADQAAARRPLAAVERDAHAALLKAGFERIDYVAIRRTDDLGAFRNGVVDAPARILAAVWLGRTRLIDNMAVAAPA
;
A
#
# COMPACT_ATOMS: atom_id res chain seq x y z
N MET A 1 12.79 14.85 -38.00
CA MET A 1 13.14 15.44 -36.67
C MET A 1 12.83 14.36 -35.67
N ASP A 2 13.90 13.76 -35.20
CA ASP A 2 13.87 12.53 -34.39
C ASP A 2 13.50 12.90 -32.95
N GLY A 3 12.38 12.36 -32.48
CA GLY A 3 12.01 12.40 -31.06
C GLY A 3 12.71 11.27 -30.30
N PRO A 4 13.11 11.47 -29.04
CA PRO A 4 13.85 10.48 -28.29
C PRO A 4 12.99 9.27 -27.92
N PHE A 5 13.49 8.07 -28.18
CA PHE A 5 12.96 6.82 -27.66
C PHE A 5 13.01 6.84 -26.12
N GLN A 6 11.89 6.73 -25.46
CA GLN A 6 11.86 6.43 -24.02
C GLN A 6 12.01 4.91 -23.84
N THR A 7 13.11 4.51 -23.22
CA THR A 7 13.36 3.13 -22.79
C THR A 7 12.37 2.78 -21.68
N LEU A 8 11.53 1.78 -21.89
CA LEU A 8 10.64 1.23 -20.86
C LEU A 8 11.49 0.48 -19.81
N ALA A 9 11.58 1.01 -18.60
CA ALA A 9 12.24 0.36 -17.48
C ALA A 9 11.51 -0.93 -17.11
N GLY A 10 12.20 -2.06 -17.16
CA GLY A 10 11.67 -3.37 -16.76
C GLY A 10 11.75 -4.48 -17.81
N ILE A 11 12.32 -4.21 -18.98
CA ILE A 11 12.54 -5.24 -20.01
C ILE A 11 13.97 -5.78 -19.84
N PRO A 12 14.18 -7.13 -19.77
CA PRO A 12 15.52 -7.71 -19.68
C PRO A 12 16.38 -7.34 -20.90
N GLU A 13 17.67 -7.08 -20.69
CA GLU A 13 18.64 -6.85 -21.78
C GLU A 13 18.65 -8.05 -22.74
N GLY A 14 18.50 -7.79 -24.03
CA GLY A 14 18.49 -8.81 -25.08
C GLY A 14 17.19 -8.94 -25.86
N VAL A 15 16.18 -8.14 -25.53
CA VAL A 15 14.91 -8.12 -26.27
C VAL A 15 14.94 -7.04 -27.36
N GLY A 16 14.97 -7.45 -28.61
CA GLY A 16 14.83 -6.54 -29.75
C GLY A 16 13.38 -6.08 -29.91
N VAL A 17 13.14 -4.78 -29.84
CA VAL A 17 11.87 -4.16 -30.21
C VAL A 17 11.95 -3.81 -31.69
N HIS A 18 11.17 -4.46 -32.53
CA HIS A 18 11.07 -4.12 -33.94
C HIS A 18 9.81 -3.28 -34.18
N ASP A 19 10.02 -2.11 -34.77
CA ASP A 19 8.95 -1.23 -35.21
C ASP A 19 8.26 -1.88 -36.44
N LEU A 20 6.94 -1.98 -36.38
CA LEU A 20 6.17 -2.47 -37.53
C LEU A 20 5.82 -1.29 -38.44
N ASP A 21 6.28 -1.38 -39.66
CA ASP A 21 6.13 -0.44 -40.76
C ASP A 21 4.68 0.06 -40.91
N THR A 22 4.50 1.38 -40.74
CA THR A 22 3.24 2.08 -40.90
C THR A 22 2.97 2.35 -42.40
N LYS A 23 2.59 1.35 -43.17
CA LYS A 23 1.97 1.54 -44.48
C LYS A 23 0.46 1.36 -44.39
N GLY A 24 -0.22 2.32 -43.79
CA GLY A 24 -1.65 2.50 -43.87
C GLY A 24 -1.99 3.97 -44.00
N ARG A 25 -2.61 4.35 -45.14
CA ARG A 25 -2.98 5.74 -45.49
C ARG A 25 -3.71 6.44 -44.37
N ALA A 26 -3.24 7.63 -44.01
CA ALA A 26 -3.93 8.56 -43.15
C ALA A 26 -5.26 9.01 -43.77
N GLN A 27 -6.38 8.72 -43.11
CA GLN A 27 -7.59 9.53 -43.20
C GLN A 27 -7.78 10.23 -41.86
N SER A 28 -8.00 11.52 -41.93
CA SER A 28 -8.22 12.44 -40.83
C SER A 28 -9.46 12.04 -40.01
N GLY A 29 -9.23 11.53 -38.79
CA GLY A 29 -10.26 11.31 -37.80
C GLY A 29 -9.62 11.38 -36.42
N THR A 30 -10.14 12.27 -35.58
CA THR A 30 -9.73 12.48 -34.19
C THR A 30 -10.07 11.26 -33.35
N GLY A 31 -9.13 10.31 -33.23
CA GLY A 31 -9.24 9.15 -32.37
C GLY A 31 -7.84 8.60 -32.10
N SER A 32 -7.40 8.61 -30.87
CA SER A 32 -6.16 8.00 -30.44
C SER A 32 -6.22 6.50 -30.61
N SER A 33 -5.55 5.96 -31.63
CA SER A 33 -5.37 4.52 -31.80
C SER A 33 -4.31 4.02 -30.80
N PRO A 34 -4.52 2.88 -30.13
CA PRO A 34 -3.52 2.30 -29.23
C PRO A 34 -2.29 1.82 -30.00
N LEU A 35 -1.11 2.08 -29.48
CA LEU A 35 0.16 1.56 -29.99
C LEU A 35 0.20 0.03 -29.76
N ARG A 36 0.45 -0.74 -30.84
CA ARG A 36 0.61 -2.19 -30.77
C ARG A 36 2.10 -2.56 -30.87
N CYS A 37 2.62 -3.23 -29.86
CA CYS A 37 3.98 -3.74 -29.85
C CYS A 37 4.00 -5.26 -29.98
N ARG A 38 4.97 -5.78 -30.74
CA ARG A 38 5.18 -7.22 -30.90
C ARG A 38 6.32 -7.67 -29.98
N TYR A 39 6.05 -8.64 -29.13
CA TYR A 39 7.04 -9.26 -28.28
C TYR A 39 7.33 -10.68 -28.77
N SER A 40 8.61 -11.02 -29.03
CA SER A 40 9.04 -12.37 -29.38
C SER A 40 9.92 -12.91 -28.26
N ALA A 41 9.42 -13.88 -27.49
CA ALA A 41 10.20 -14.54 -26.47
C ALA A 41 11.22 -15.52 -27.09
N PRO A 42 12.45 -15.65 -26.54
CA PRO A 42 13.36 -16.70 -26.94
C PRO A 42 12.79 -18.09 -26.61
N ALA A 43 12.97 -19.06 -27.52
CA ALA A 43 12.52 -20.43 -27.31
C ALA A 43 13.22 -21.04 -26.09
N LEU A 44 12.47 -21.48 -25.09
CA LEU A 44 12.98 -22.33 -24.01
C LEU A 44 13.37 -23.67 -24.59
N ASN A 45 14.65 -24.06 -24.49
CA ASN A 45 15.13 -25.41 -24.79
C ASN A 45 14.66 -26.33 -23.67
N VAL A 46 13.70 -27.20 -23.96
CA VAL A 46 13.36 -28.30 -23.06
C VAL A 46 14.03 -29.56 -23.64
N ASP A 47 15.14 -29.98 -23.05
CA ASP A 47 15.79 -31.25 -23.34
C ASP A 47 14.93 -32.40 -22.82
N GLY A 48 14.37 -33.15 -23.73
CA GLY A 48 13.59 -34.36 -23.42
C GLY A 48 13.04 -35.01 -24.68
N GLY A 49 13.86 -35.79 -25.38
CA GLY A 49 13.55 -36.90 -26.28
C GLY A 49 12.44 -36.78 -27.31
N HIS A 50 12.87 -36.67 -28.60
CA HIS A 50 12.11 -36.89 -29.85
C HIS A 50 11.03 -35.88 -30.26
N GLY A 51 11.40 -35.04 -31.23
CA GLY A 51 10.49 -34.25 -32.04
C GLY A 51 10.68 -32.74 -31.87
N VAL A 52 11.54 -32.14 -32.75
CA VAL A 52 11.73 -30.68 -32.77
C VAL A 52 10.57 -30.02 -33.50
N GLY A 53 9.63 -29.52 -32.71
CA GLY A 53 8.63 -28.57 -33.19
C GLY A 53 8.93 -27.20 -32.64
N LYS A 54 9.39 -26.25 -33.47
CA LYS A 54 9.47 -24.84 -33.10
C LYS A 54 8.05 -24.26 -33.01
N VAL A 55 7.51 -24.09 -31.83
CA VAL A 55 6.29 -23.30 -31.62
C VAL A 55 6.72 -21.86 -31.36
N LEU A 56 6.55 -20.99 -32.34
CA LEU A 56 6.66 -19.55 -32.18
C LEU A 56 5.31 -19.02 -31.66
N GLU A 57 5.21 -18.84 -30.34
CA GLU A 57 4.05 -18.15 -29.78
C GLU A 57 4.23 -16.62 -29.90
N THR A 58 3.33 -15.98 -30.59
CA THR A 58 3.27 -14.53 -30.69
C THR A 58 2.24 -14.01 -29.69
N VAL A 59 2.68 -13.18 -28.74
CA VAL A 59 1.81 -12.50 -27.77
C VAL A 59 1.66 -11.05 -28.21
N TRP A 60 0.43 -10.58 -28.36
CA TRP A 60 0.13 -9.19 -28.61
C TRP A 60 -0.14 -8.46 -27.30
N ILE A 61 0.49 -7.32 -27.13
CA ILE A 61 0.30 -6.45 -25.96
C ILE A 61 -0.29 -5.14 -26.44
N ALA A 62 -1.47 -4.81 -25.94
CA ALA A 62 -2.05 -3.48 -26.11
C ALA A 62 -1.63 -2.61 -24.90
N VAL A 63 -1.13 -1.41 -25.19
CA VAL A 63 -0.77 -0.42 -24.17
C VAL A 63 -1.83 0.66 -24.19
N ASP A 64 -2.58 0.75 -23.09
CA ASP A 64 -3.52 1.84 -22.85
C ASP A 64 -2.82 2.89 -21.97
N HIS A 65 -2.79 4.14 -22.41
CA HIS A 65 -2.16 5.24 -21.71
C HIS A 65 -2.85 5.61 -20.37
N ALA A 66 -4.06 5.12 -20.14
CA ALA A 66 -4.84 5.41 -18.94
C ALA A 66 -4.73 4.34 -17.85
N THR A 67 -4.51 3.07 -18.19
CA THR A 67 -4.62 1.93 -17.27
C THR A 67 -3.38 1.03 -17.20
N GLY A 68 -2.37 1.26 -18.02
CA GLY A 68 -1.15 0.45 -18.07
C GLY A 68 -1.22 -0.73 -19.05
N ILE A 69 -0.28 -1.67 -18.95
CA ILE A 69 -0.11 -2.79 -19.87
C ILE A 69 -1.13 -3.89 -19.55
N GLN A 70 -2.00 -4.22 -20.50
CA GLN A 70 -2.87 -5.40 -20.44
C GLN A 70 -2.50 -6.40 -21.51
N ALA A 71 -2.38 -7.69 -21.14
CA ALA A 71 -2.13 -8.77 -22.10
C ALA A 71 -3.44 -9.18 -22.76
N GLU A 72 -3.58 -8.93 -24.07
CA GLU A 72 -4.69 -9.43 -24.88
C GLU A 72 -4.29 -10.68 -25.65
N GLY A 73 -4.84 -11.81 -25.25
CA GLY A 73 -5.10 -13.00 -26.04
C GLY A 73 -3.95 -13.72 -26.74
N ARG A 74 -3.92 -15.05 -26.58
CA ARG A 74 -3.23 -16.02 -27.46
C ARG A 74 -4.20 -16.44 -28.57
N GLY A 75 -3.81 -16.38 -29.84
CA GLY A 75 -4.66 -16.89 -30.91
C GLY A 75 -4.04 -16.85 -32.29
N GLU A 76 -4.24 -17.93 -33.06
CA GLU A 76 -4.11 -17.94 -34.50
C GLU A 76 -5.14 -16.98 -35.11
N HIS A 77 -4.79 -16.37 -36.25
CA HIS A 77 -5.63 -15.44 -36.99
C HIS A 77 -7.08 -15.94 -37.13
N ARG A 78 -8.01 -15.27 -36.46
CA ARG A 78 -9.45 -15.27 -36.84
C ARG A 78 -9.96 -13.85 -36.74
N ASP A 79 -10.68 -13.43 -37.75
CA ASP A 79 -11.32 -12.12 -37.84
C ASP A 79 -12.29 -11.93 -36.68
N TRP A 80 -12.14 -10.82 -35.97
CA TRP A 80 -13.05 -10.42 -34.91
C TRP A 80 -14.16 -9.56 -35.46
N THR A 81 -15.38 -10.05 -35.36
CA THR A 81 -16.57 -9.22 -35.55
C THR A 81 -17.01 -8.64 -34.21
N SER A 82 -17.11 -7.32 -34.13
CA SER A 82 -17.70 -6.62 -32.99
C SER A 82 -19.22 -6.88 -32.98
N ASP A 83 -19.78 -7.18 -31.80
CA ASP A 83 -21.21 -7.10 -31.60
C ASP A 83 -21.66 -5.64 -31.37
N GLU A 84 -22.92 -5.37 -31.61
CA GLU A 84 -23.49 -4.02 -31.64
C GLU A 84 -23.56 -3.33 -30.26
N THR A 85 -23.00 -3.91 -29.18
CA THR A 85 -23.17 -3.40 -27.83
C THR A 85 -21.93 -2.71 -27.22
N GLY A 86 -20.76 -2.80 -27.87
CA GLY A 86 -19.56 -2.02 -27.48
C GLY A 86 -19.00 -2.30 -26.09
N LEU A 87 -19.46 -3.32 -25.37
CA LEU A 87 -19.03 -3.66 -24.02
C LEU A 87 -18.03 -4.82 -24.03
N HIS A 88 -16.75 -4.51 -23.85
CA HIS A 88 -15.70 -5.52 -23.64
C HIS A 88 -15.82 -6.11 -22.24
N LYS A 89 -16.21 -7.37 -22.14
CA LYS A 89 -16.15 -8.13 -20.88
C LYS A 89 -14.71 -8.58 -20.64
N PRO A 90 -14.15 -8.44 -19.43
CA PRO A 90 -12.83 -8.97 -19.12
C PRO A 90 -12.86 -10.51 -19.18
N ILE A 91 -11.99 -11.08 -20.01
CA ILE A 91 -11.77 -12.53 -20.02
C ILE A 91 -10.80 -12.85 -18.90
N LEU A 92 -11.30 -13.52 -17.86
CA LEU A 92 -10.47 -14.19 -16.87
C LEU A 92 -9.60 -15.23 -17.59
N ALA A 93 -8.29 -15.07 -17.55
CA ALA A 93 -7.35 -16.04 -18.10
C ALA A 93 -7.53 -17.40 -17.39
N ARG A 94 -8.26 -18.30 -18.01
CA ARG A 94 -8.34 -19.72 -17.62
C ARG A 94 -7.07 -20.38 -18.13
N GLN A 95 -6.20 -20.82 -17.23
CA GLN A 95 -5.08 -21.71 -17.58
C GLN A 95 -5.67 -22.99 -18.17
N VAL A 96 -5.48 -23.20 -19.46
CA VAL A 96 -5.74 -24.48 -20.11
C VAL A 96 -4.50 -25.34 -19.90
N LEU A 97 -4.58 -26.31 -18.97
CA LEU A 97 -3.58 -27.35 -18.82
C LEU A 97 -3.79 -28.43 -19.90
N PRO A 98 -2.73 -28.97 -20.50
CA PRO A 98 -2.85 -30.10 -21.41
C PRO A 98 -3.29 -31.35 -20.63
N HIS A 99 -4.25 -32.11 -21.20
CA HIS A 99 -4.63 -33.42 -20.69
C HIS A 99 -3.48 -34.43 -20.85
N GLY A 100 -2.92 -34.90 -19.74
CA GLY A 100 -1.94 -35.97 -19.73
C GLY A 100 -1.36 -36.22 -18.35
N SER A 101 -1.77 -37.35 -17.75
CA SER A 101 -1.24 -38.01 -16.54
C SER A 101 -1.48 -37.32 -15.19
N GLN A 102 -2.40 -37.94 -14.44
CA GLN A 102 -2.53 -37.76 -13.00
C GLN A 102 -1.27 -38.28 -12.27
N SER A 103 -0.43 -37.37 -11.80
CA SER A 103 0.43 -37.56 -10.63
C SER A 103 0.95 -36.20 -10.18
N GLY A 104 0.48 -35.71 -9.04
CA GLY A 104 1.24 -34.80 -8.18
C GLY A 104 1.21 -33.31 -8.56
N LEU A 105 0.10 -32.68 -8.90
CA LEU A 105 -0.06 -31.23 -8.81
C LEU A 105 -0.66 -30.88 -7.45
N SER A 106 0.24 -30.71 -6.46
CA SER A 106 -0.05 -29.97 -5.23
C SER A 106 -0.53 -28.56 -5.63
N GLN A 107 -1.84 -28.32 -5.47
CA GLN A 107 -2.32 -26.95 -5.35
C GLN A 107 -1.48 -26.28 -4.27
N ARG A 108 -0.82 -25.17 -4.59
CA ARG A 108 -0.26 -24.26 -3.57
C ARG A 108 -1.42 -23.62 -2.81
N VAL A 109 -2.10 -24.41 -2.02
CA VAL A 109 -2.78 -23.96 -0.84
C VAL A 109 -1.62 -23.65 0.11
N ASN A 110 -1.38 -22.37 0.37
CA ASN A 110 -0.44 -21.97 1.42
C ASN A 110 -0.99 -22.57 2.72
N PRO A 111 -0.51 -23.72 3.22
CA PRO A 111 -0.91 -24.18 4.52
C PRO A 111 -0.28 -23.15 5.46
N PHE A 112 -1.08 -22.47 6.27
CA PHE A 112 -0.62 -21.83 7.47
C PHE A 112 0.27 -22.85 8.21
N ILE A 113 1.58 -22.77 7.98
CA ILE A 113 2.55 -23.60 8.70
C ILE A 113 2.61 -22.94 10.08
N MET A 114 1.74 -23.41 10.97
CA MET A 114 1.92 -23.22 12.40
C MET A 114 3.34 -23.70 12.69
N THR A 115 4.15 -22.86 13.32
CA THR A 115 5.43 -23.33 13.86
C THR A 115 5.15 -24.55 14.70
N GLU A 116 5.96 -25.62 14.62
CA GLU A 116 5.77 -26.90 15.34
C GLU A 116 5.58 -26.73 16.84
N THR A 117 5.91 -25.55 17.39
CA THR A 117 5.78 -25.21 18.81
C THR A 117 4.58 -24.31 19.12
N GLY A 118 3.86 -23.80 18.13
CA GLY A 118 2.73 -22.84 18.32
C GLY A 118 3.12 -21.46 18.89
N VAL A 119 4.41 -21.21 19.15
CA VAL A 119 4.93 -19.97 19.72
C VAL A 119 5.63 -19.17 18.62
N LEU A 120 5.23 -17.89 18.47
CA LEU A 120 5.88 -16.99 17.53
C LEU A 120 7.33 -16.70 18.01
N PRO A 121 8.36 -16.95 17.17
CA PRO A 121 9.72 -16.54 17.49
C PRO A 121 9.82 -15.02 17.66
N VAL A 122 10.49 -14.58 18.73
CA VAL A 122 10.72 -13.17 19.04
C VAL A 122 12.22 -12.91 19.08
N VAL A 123 12.67 -11.86 18.39
CA VAL A 123 14.07 -11.42 18.39
C VAL A 123 14.15 -9.94 18.77
N HIS A 124 15.16 -9.57 19.57
CA HIS A 124 15.33 -8.21 20.06
C HIS A 124 16.57 -7.51 19.47
N SER A 125 17.47 -8.25 18.81
CA SER A 125 18.65 -7.67 18.19
C SER A 125 18.59 -7.73 16.66
N ILE A 126 19.23 -6.75 16.02
CA ILE A 126 19.39 -6.70 14.56
C ILE A 126 20.18 -7.91 14.07
N ALA A 127 21.14 -8.40 14.87
CA ALA A 127 21.95 -9.56 14.51
C ALA A 127 21.08 -10.82 14.38
N ALA A 128 20.24 -11.13 15.38
CA ALA A 128 19.35 -12.28 15.36
C ALA A 128 18.27 -12.16 14.27
N LEU A 129 17.73 -10.96 14.04
CA LEU A 129 16.82 -10.68 12.94
C LEU A 129 17.47 -11.05 11.61
N ARG A 130 18.66 -10.54 11.32
CA ARG A 130 19.37 -10.75 10.06
C ARG A 130 19.80 -12.21 9.85
N GLU A 131 20.12 -12.95 10.90
CA GLU A 131 20.40 -14.36 10.85
C GLU A 131 19.18 -15.14 10.30
N THR A 132 18.01 -14.94 10.92
CA THR A 132 16.76 -15.57 10.48
C THR A 132 16.40 -15.19 9.03
N LEU A 133 16.51 -13.92 8.70
CA LEU A 133 16.21 -13.45 7.33
C LEU A 133 17.17 -13.99 6.30
N SER A 134 18.46 -14.14 6.66
CA SER A 134 19.47 -14.73 5.78
C SER A 134 19.15 -16.18 5.47
N ASP A 135 18.65 -16.94 6.47
CA ASP A 135 18.22 -18.34 6.27
C ASP A 135 17.03 -18.43 5.31
N TRP A 136 16.04 -17.56 5.46
CA TRP A 136 14.90 -17.52 4.54
C TRP A 136 15.32 -17.17 3.12
N ARG A 137 16.21 -16.19 2.96
CA ARG A 137 16.71 -15.79 1.64
C ARG A 137 17.53 -16.89 0.96
N ARG A 138 18.34 -17.66 1.72
CA ARG A 138 19.05 -18.83 1.16
C ARG A 138 18.08 -19.92 0.64
N GLN A 139 16.85 -19.95 1.18
CA GLN A 139 15.78 -20.83 0.71
C GLN A 139 14.97 -20.22 -0.45
N GLY A 140 15.32 -19.01 -0.92
CA GLY A 140 14.60 -18.29 -1.97
C GLY A 140 13.25 -17.71 -1.55
N LEU A 141 13.00 -17.57 -0.22
CA LEU A 141 11.73 -17.09 0.31
C LEU A 141 11.67 -15.55 0.29
N THR A 142 10.52 -15.03 -0.07
CA THR A 142 10.18 -13.60 -0.01
C THR A 142 9.69 -13.20 1.37
N VAL A 143 9.93 -11.93 1.75
CA VAL A 143 9.63 -11.40 3.10
C VAL A 143 8.66 -10.24 3.01
N GLY A 144 7.51 -10.38 3.66
CA GLY A 144 6.56 -9.30 3.96
C GLY A 144 6.85 -8.69 5.33
N PHE A 145 6.66 -7.38 5.47
CA PHE A 145 6.93 -6.66 6.70
C PHE A 145 5.76 -5.80 7.15
N VAL A 146 5.48 -5.81 8.44
CA VAL A 146 4.47 -4.96 9.07
C VAL A 146 5.07 -4.22 10.26
N PRO A 147 5.48 -2.94 10.11
CA PRO A 147 5.96 -2.14 11.24
C PRO A 147 4.80 -1.70 12.12
N THR A 148 4.91 -1.91 13.43
CA THR A 148 3.94 -1.48 14.43
C THR A 148 4.60 -0.89 15.67
N MET A 149 3.79 -0.23 16.51
CA MET A 149 4.22 0.22 17.84
C MET A 149 3.67 -0.68 18.97
N GLY A 150 3.04 -1.81 18.65
CA GLY A 150 2.34 -2.65 19.63
C GLY A 150 0.93 -2.15 19.94
N ALA A 151 0.33 -2.63 21.04
CA ALA A 151 -1.07 -2.45 21.38
C ALA A 151 -2.01 -2.84 20.23
N LEU A 152 -1.80 -4.06 19.73
CA LEU A 152 -2.38 -4.55 18.49
C LEU A 152 -3.89 -4.74 18.61
N HIS A 153 -4.57 -4.46 17.52
CA HIS A 153 -6.00 -4.67 17.32
C HIS A 153 -6.27 -5.29 15.95
N ALA A 154 -7.52 -5.64 15.66
CA ALA A 154 -7.90 -6.32 14.41
C ALA A 154 -7.36 -5.62 13.14
N GLY A 155 -7.28 -4.29 13.13
CA GLY A 155 -6.70 -3.53 12.03
C GLY A 155 -5.23 -3.88 11.75
N HIS A 156 -4.39 -4.02 12.78
CA HIS A 156 -3.01 -4.45 12.61
C HIS A 156 -2.90 -5.90 12.09
N LEU A 157 -3.77 -6.79 12.60
CA LEU A 157 -3.79 -8.19 12.16
C LEU A 157 -4.20 -8.34 10.69
N THR A 158 -5.00 -7.42 10.17
CA THR A 158 -5.31 -7.36 8.73
C THR A 158 -4.06 -7.04 7.91
N LEU A 159 -3.18 -6.14 8.38
CA LEU A 159 -1.90 -5.84 7.69
C LEU A 159 -1.01 -7.09 7.61
N VAL A 160 -0.97 -7.89 8.69
CA VAL A 160 -0.18 -9.14 8.72
C VAL A 160 -0.71 -10.15 7.70
N ARG A 161 -2.04 -10.33 7.64
CA ARG A 161 -2.67 -11.21 6.64
C ARG A 161 -2.41 -10.72 5.22
N GLU A 162 -2.51 -9.41 4.99
CA GLU A 162 -2.24 -8.77 3.70
C GLU A 162 -0.77 -8.96 3.26
N ALA A 163 0.18 -8.90 4.20
CA ALA A 163 1.58 -9.21 3.94
C ALA A 163 1.77 -10.71 3.58
N GLY A 164 1.07 -11.62 4.27
CA GLY A 164 1.09 -13.06 3.99
C GLY A 164 0.49 -13.45 2.64
N LEU A 165 -0.39 -12.62 2.06
CA LEU A 165 -0.88 -12.82 0.69
C LEU A 165 0.16 -12.46 -0.39
N ARG A 166 1.23 -11.72 -0.02
CA ARG A 166 2.22 -11.16 -0.94
C ARG A 166 3.64 -11.70 -0.76
N ALA A 167 3.90 -12.41 0.34
CA ALA A 167 5.22 -12.94 0.64
C ALA A 167 5.13 -14.30 1.34
N ASP A 168 6.18 -15.09 1.23
CA ASP A 168 6.27 -16.44 1.82
C ASP A 168 6.45 -16.40 3.34
N ARG A 169 7.06 -15.36 3.87
CA ARG A 169 7.32 -15.13 5.30
C ARG A 169 6.89 -13.73 5.70
N VAL A 170 6.32 -13.59 6.89
CA VAL A 170 5.90 -12.29 7.44
C VAL A 170 6.68 -12.00 8.71
N VAL A 171 7.31 -10.83 8.73
CA VAL A 171 7.92 -10.22 9.91
C VAL A 171 7.00 -9.10 10.38
N ALA A 172 6.69 -9.04 11.66
CA ALA A 172 6.15 -7.84 12.28
C ALA A 172 7.21 -7.21 13.19
N SER A 173 7.19 -5.89 13.35
CA SER A 173 7.95 -5.26 14.43
C SER A 173 7.02 -4.63 15.46
N ILE A 174 7.47 -4.63 16.72
CA ILE A 174 6.89 -3.85 17.80
C ILE A 174 7.98 -2.92 18.35
N PHE A 175 7.86 -1.62 18.04
CA PHE A 175 8.79 -0.62 18.52
C PHE A 175 8.10 0.71 18.78
N VAL A 176 7.96 1.08 20.05
CA VAL A 176 7.43 2.40 20.44
C VAL A 176 8.54 3.43 20.23
N ASN A 177 8.50 4.09 19.07
CA ASN A 177 9.55 4.98 18.62
C ASN A 177 9.52 6.33 19.34
N PRO A 178 10.51 6.66 20.19
CA PRO A 178 10.49 7.91 20.94
C PRO A 178 10.62 9.16 20.07
N THR A 179 11.27 9.05 18.90
CA THR A 179 11.58 10.22 18.06
C THR A 179 10.37 10.80 17.31
N GLN A 180 9.25 10.08 17.25
CA GLN A 180 8.03 10.54 16.60
C GLN A 180 6.99 11.15 17.56
N PHE A 181 7.28 11.16 18.88
CA PHE A 181 6.41 11.74 19.90
C PHE A 181 6.91 13.13 20.33
N ALA A 182 6.00 14.06 20.48
CA ALA A 182 6.28 15.32 21.16
C ALA A 182 6.34 15.11 22.68
N ALA A 183 6.99 16.03 23.40
CA ALA A 183 7.16 15.95 24.84
C ALA A 183 5.83 15.87 25.63
N HIS A 184 4.73 16.34 25.04
CA HIS A 184 3.39 16.35 25.66
C HIS A 184 2.49 15.23 25.16
N GLU A 185 2.98 14.34 24.27
CA GLU A 185 2.22 13.21 23.76
C GLU A 185 2.33 11.96 24.66
N ASP A 186 1.59 10.93 24.33
CA ASP A 186 1.32 9.73 25.13
C ASP A 186 2.46 8.69 25.15
N LEU A 187 3.72 9.07 24.86
CA LEU A 187 4.87 8.16 24.86
C LEU A 187 5.02 7.36 26.16
N GLY A 188 4.87 8.04 27.31
CA GLY A 188 5.04 7.43 28.64
C GLY A 188 3.90 6.46 29.00
N THR A 189 2.70 6.71 28.49
CA THR A 189 1.49 5.92 28.76
C THR A 189 1.10 5.00 27.62
N TYR A 190 1.87 5.01 26.49
CA TYR A 190 1.59 4.15 25.35
C TYR A 190 1.64 2.67 25.77
N PRO A 191 0.58 1.88 25.48
CA PRO A 191 0.48 0.51 25.99
C PRO A 191 1.62 -0.39 25.50
N ARG A 192 2.22 -1.16 26.39
CA ARG A 192 3.26 -2.14 26.08
C ARG A 192 2.81 -3.50 26.56
N GLN A 193 2.43 -4.38 25.63
CA GLN A 193 1.83 -5.69 25.88
C GLN A 193 2.45 -6.74 24.97
N GLU A 194 3.80 -6.82 24.92
CA GLU A 194 4.55 -7.64 23.96
C GLU A 194 4.05 -9.10 23.89
N ALA A 195 3.86 -9.75 25.04
CA ALA A 195 3.41 -11.15 25.07
C ALA A 195 2.03 -11.35 24.40
N ARG A 196 1.06 -10.48 24.74
CA ARG A 196 -0.27 -10.50 24.12
C ARG A 196 -0.22 -10.18 22.63
N ASP A 197 0.59 -9.20 22.26
CA ASP A 197 0.76 -8.80 20.87
C ASP A 197 1.40 -9.93 20.06
N ALA A 198 2.38 -10.67 20.64
CA ALA A 198 2.99 -11.84 20.02
C ALA A 198 1.97 -12.98 19.78
N GLU A 199 1.09 -13.26 20.74
CA GLU A 199 -0.01 -14.23 20.58
C GLU A 199 -0.95 -13.85 19.43
N LEU A 200 -1.34 -12.56 19.37
CA LEU A 200 -2.21 -12.04 18.30
C LEU A 200 -1.53 -12.14 16.93
N LEU A 201 -0.24 -11.83 16.84
CA LEU A 201 0.55 -11.93 15.62
C LEU A 201 0.69 -13.39 15.16
N ALA A 202 0.94 -14.32 16.08
CA ALA A 202 0.98 -15.76 15.80
C ALA A 202 -0.33 -16.23 15.15
N GLY A 203 -1.47 -15.87 15.76
CA GLY A 203 -2.81 -16.18 15.24
C GLY A 203 -3.15 -15.52 13.91
N ALA A 204 -2.43 -14.46 13.53
CA ALA A 204 -2.61 -13.77 12.24
C ALA A 204 -1.68 -14.32 11.14
N GLY A 205 -0.79 -15.27 11.43
CA GLY A 205 0.15 -15.86 10.47
C GLY A 205 1.48 -15.08 10.35
N CYS A 206 1.89 -14.34 11.39
CA CYS A 206 3.24 -13.80 11.49
C CYS A 206 4.24 -14.94 11.71
N HIS A 207 5.44 -14.83 11.14
CA HIS A 207 6.48 -15.85 11.23
C HIS A 207 7.64 -15.45 12.16
N LEU A 208 7.83 -14.15 12.38
CA LEU A 208 8.87 -13.59 13.24
C LEU A 208 8.43 -12.25 13.80
N LEU A 209 8.58 -12.05 15.10
CA LEU A 209 8.44 -10.75 15.75
C LEU A 209 9.82 -10.15 16.01
N PHE A 210 10.04 -8.93 15.52
CA PHE A 210 11.19 -8.10 15.87
C PHE A 210 10.78 -7.04 16.88
N ALA A 211 11.25 -7.13 18.11
CA ALA A 211 10.93 -6.23 19.21
C ALA A 211 12.22 -5.59 19.79
N PRO A 212 12.86 -4.67 19.05
CA PRO A 212 14.13 -4.07 19.48
C PRO A 212 13.95 -3.10 20.63
N THR A 213 15.00 -2.94 21.45
CA THR A 213 15.07 -1.86 22.45
C THR A 213 15.38 -0.52 21.80
N VAL A 214 15.24 0.58 22.57
CA VAL A 214 15.61 1.92 22.11
C VAL A 214 17.11 2.00 21.80
N GLU A 215 17.94 1.37 22.63
CA GLU A 215 19.40 1.35 22.47
C GLU A 215 19.83 0.57 21.23
N GLU A 216 19.12 -0.52 20.89
CA GLU A 216 19.35 -1.28 19.65
C GLU A 216 19.01 -0.43 18.42
N MET A 217 17.88 0.30 18.48
CA MET A 217 17.47 1.16 17.39
C MET A 217 18.28 2.45 17.30
N TYR A 218 18.62 3.05 18.42
CA TYR A 218 19.32 4.31 18.50
C TYR A 218 20.51 4.20 19.47
N PRO A 219 21.63 3.59 19.05
CA PRO A 219 22.81 3.45 19.90
C PRO A 219 23.38 4.82 20.27
N ALA A 220 24.11 4.86 21.39
CA ALA A 220 24.73 6.09 21.86
C ALA A 220 25.58 6.74 20.76
N GLY A 221 25.41 8.05 20.58
CA GLY A 221 26.09 8.82 19.54
C GLY A 221 25.39 8.80 18.16
N ALA A 222 24.19 8.22 18.04
CA ALA A 222 23.38 8.33 16.81
C ALA A 222 22.98 9.78 16.56
N THR A 223 23.34 10.33 15.38
CA THR A 223 23.12 11.75 15.02
C THR A 223 22.38 11.92 13.70
N THR A 224 22.08 10.82 13.01
CA THR A 224 21.38 10.89 11.71
C THR A 224 19.93 11.32 11.90
N THR A 225 19.50 12.27 11.10
CA THR A 225 18.10 12.69 10.98
C THR A 225 17.65 12.56 9.53
N ILE A 226 16.35 12.35 9.30
CA ILE A 226 15.74 12.34 7.96
C ILE A 226 14.62 13.36 7.96
N ASN A 227 14.60 14.22 6.95
CA ASN A 227 13.53 15.18 6.76
C ASN A 227 12.91 14.96 5.37
N VAL A 228 11.60 14.72 5.33
CA VAL A 228 10.84 14.50 4.10
C VAL A 228 10.02 15.74 3.83
N GLY A 229 10.18 16.34 2.66
CA GLY A 229 9.33 17.46 2.20
C GLY A 229 8.04 16.98 1.53
N GLY A 230 7.25 17.90 1.00
CA GLY A 230 6.03 17.61 0.26
C GLY A 230 4.95 16.94 1.13
N PRO A 231 4.73 15.62 1.05
CA PRO A 231 3.63 14.99 1.80
C PRO A 231 3.78 15.09 3.33
N ALA A 232 4.93 15.44 3.87
CA ALA A 232 5.09 15.69 5.31
C ALA A 232 4.66 17.10 5.74
N GLU A 233 4.39 17.98 4.77
CA GLU A 233 4.03 19.38 5.05
C GLU A 233 2.52 19.54 5.27
N GLY A 234 2.15 20.51 6.13
CA GLY A 234 0.74 20.74 6.47
C GLY A 234 0.09 19.57 7.21
N LEU A 235 -1.22 19.61 7.42
CA LEU A 235 -1.99 18.56 8.10
C LEU A 235 -1.30 18.12 9.41
N GLU A 236 -1.03 16.79 9.58
CA GLU A 236 -0.28 16.31 10.76
C GLU A 236 1.06 17.02 10.95
N GLY A 237 1.80 17.30 9.86
CA GLY A 237 3.10 17.96 9.93
C GLY A 237 3.06 19.39 10.49
N ALA A 238 1.93 20.10 10.32
CA ALA A 238 1.75 21.43 10.91
C ALA A 238 1.50 21.37 12.42
N PHE A 239 0.80 20.33 12.89
CA PHE A 239 0.46 20.15 14.29
C PHE A 239 1.51 19.35 15.10
N ARG A 240 2.28 18.52 14.40
CA ARG A 240 3.31 17.63 14.96
C ARG A 240 4.61 17.71 14.15
N PRO A 241 5.31 18.86 14.13
CA PRO A 241 6.41 19.13 13.18
C PRO A 241 7.55 18.09 13.18
N GLN A 242 7.83 17.47 14.35
CA GLN A 242 8.90 16.46 14.47
C GLN A 242 8.45 15.04 14.11
N MET A 243 7.12 14.78 14.02
CA MET A 243 6.59 13.43 13.86
C MET A 243 7.14 12.73 12.62
N PHE A 244 7.04 13.36 11.46
CA PHE A 244 7.42 12.71 10.21
C PHE A 244 8.93 12.53 10.05
N GLY A 245 9.74 13.36 10.67
CA GLY A 245 11.19 13.13 10.78
C GLY A 245 11.49 11.87 11.57
N GLY A 246 10.83 11.68 12.70
CA GLY A 246 10.94 10.47 13.51
C GLY A 246 10.42 9.22 12.79
N VAL A 247 9.28 9.31 12.11
CA VAL A 247 8.72 8.22 11.30
C VAL A 247 9.67 7.87 10.15
N ALA A 248 10.17 8.85 9.41
CA ALA A 248 11.08 8.63 8.31
C ALA A 248 12.35 7.91 8.77
N LEU A 249 12.92 8.34 9.88
CA LEU A 249 14.14 7.73 10.43
C LEU A 249 13.89 6.27 10.87
N VAL A 250 12.84 6.01 11.66
CA VAL A 250 12.57 4.65 12.14
C VAL A 250 12.20 3.70 11.00
N VAL A 251 11.36 4.15 10.05
CA VAL A 251 10.96 3.32 8.91
C VAL A 251 12.15 3.00 8.02
N THR A 252 13.03 3.99 7.74
CA THR A 252 14.27 3.74 6.99
C THR A 252 15.14 2.69 7.69
N LYS A 253 15.31 2.79 9.01
CA LYS A 253 16.09 1.80 9.79
C LYS A 253 15.46 0.42 9.71
N LEU A 254 14.15 0.31 9.93
CA LEU A 254 13.42 -0.95 9.90
C LEU A 254 13.46 -1.60 8.51
N LEU A 255 13.25 -0.84 7.44
CA LEU A 255 13.33 -1.35 6.07
C LEU A 255 14.75 -1.85 5.74
N ASN A 256 15.79 -1.13 6.17
CA ASN A 256 17.19 -1.55 5.99
C ASN A 256 17.58 -2.76 6.87
N GLN A 257 16.93 -2.94 8.02
CA GLN A 257 17.18 -4.07 8.92
C GLN A 257 16.49 -5.34 8.42
N VAL A 258 15.22 -5.24 8.01
CA VAL A 258 14.41 -6.36 7.52
C VAL A 258 14.70 -6.66 6.06
N GLN A 259 14.98 -5.66 5.24
CA GLN A 259 15.16 -5.79 3.78
C GLN A 259 13.97 -6.52 3.12
N ALA A 260 12.76 -6.15 3.48
CA ALA A 260 11.54 -6.79 3.02
C ALA A 260 11.30 -6.55 1.53
N ASP A 261 10.70 -7.55 0.85
CA ASP A 261 10.25 -7.42 -0.54
C ASP A 261 8.98 -6.55 -0.61
N VAL A 262 8.11 -6.67 0.40
CA VAL A 262 6.90 -5.85 0.54
C VAL A 262 6.72 -5.40 2.00
N ALA A 263 6.30 -4.16 2.21
CA ALA A 263 5.91 -3.66 3.53
C ALA A 263 4.49 -3.10 3.49
N VAL A 264 3.66 -3.47 4.46
CA VAL A 264 2.24 -3.13 4.50
C VAL A 264 1.98 -2.10 5.59
N PHE A 265 1.31 -1.00 5.22
CA PHE A 265 0.91 0.10 6.10
C PHE A 265 -0.59 0.31 6.02
N GLY A 266 -1.20 0.76 7.13
CA GLY A 266 -2.63 1.09 7.13
C GLY A 266 -2.93 2.42 6.43
N GLU A 267 -3.98 2.45 5.61
CA GLU A 267 -4.48 3.69 4.99
C GLU A 267 -5.13 4.65 6.00
N LYS A 268 -5.41 4.21 7.22
CA LYS A 268 -5.88 5.09 8.29
C LYS A 268 -4.93 6.26 8.51
N ASP A 269 -3.63 6.01 8.48
CA ASP A 269 -2.58 7.02 8.63
C ASP A 269 -2.10 7.46 7.23
N TRP A 270 -3.04 7.96 6.40
CA TRP A 270 -2.81 8.24 4.98
C TRP A 270 -1.62 9.15 4.71
N GLN A 271 -1.49 10.24 5.45
CA GLN A 271 -0.35 11.14 5.27
C GLN A 271 0.97 10.42 5.58
N GLN A 272 1.01 9.60 6.62
CA GLN A 272 2.18 8.76 6.92
C GLN A 272 2.49 7.80 5.76
N LEU A 273 1.47 7.15 5.19
CA LEU A 273 1.66 6.26 4.02
C LEU A 273 2.26 7.01 2.84
N MET A 274 1.82 8.26 2.58
CA MET A 274 2.39 9.09 1.51
C MET A 274 3.83 9.50 1.80
N VAL A 275 4.14 9.84 3.06
CA VAL A 275 5.51 10.13 3.51
C VAL A 275 6.42 8.91 3.31
N VAL A 276 5.97 7.71 3.69
CA VAL A 276 6.74 6.48 3.52
C VAL A 276 6.94 6.13 2.03
N ARG A 277 5.91 6.26 1.20
CA ARG A 277 6.05 6.07 -0.26
C ARG A 277 7.03 7.06 -0.88
N ARG A 278 7.00 8.31 -0.44
CA ARG A 278 7.95 9.33 -0.89
C ARG A 278 9.38 9.00 -0.46
N LEU A 279 9.56 8.65 0.80
CA LEU A 279 10.84 8.24 1.39
C LEU A 279 11.48 7.06 0.63
N VAL A 280 10.71 6.00 0.41
CA VAL A 280 11.18 4.78 -0.26
C VAL A 280 11.61 5.07 -1.70
N ARG A 281 10.81 5.88 -2.42
CA ARG A 281 11.15 6.29 -3.79
C ARG A 281 12.39 7.17 -3.85
N ASP A 282 12.51 8.16 -2.95
CA ASP A 282 13.60 9.14 -3.00
C ASP A 282 14.94 8.57 -2.51
N LEU A 283 14.90 7.48 -1.70
CA LEU A 283 16.09 6.78 -1.20
C LEU A 283 16.37 5.46 -1.93
N ASP A 284 15.68 5.19 -3.05
CA ASP A 284 15.85 3.98 -3.87
C ASP A 284 15.78 2.68 -3.04
N ILE A 285 14.93 2.66 -1.97
CA ILE A 285 14.73 1.47 -1.16
C ILE A 285 13.89 0.46 -1.96
N PRO A 286 14.36 -0.78 -2.18
CA PRO A 286 13.71 -1.71 -3.10
C PRO A 286 12.40 -2.34 -2.56
N THR A 287 11.95 -1.97 -1.37
CA THR A 287 10.73 -2.50 -0.75
C THR A 287 9.48 -1.90 -1.39
N VAL A 288 8.54 -2.75 -1.83
CA VAL A 288 7.23 -2.31 -2.33
C VAL A 288 6.33 -1.90 -1.16
N ILE A 289 5.81 -0.67 -1.16
CA ILE A 289 4.93 -0.15 -0.11
C ILE A 289 3.46 -0.33 -0.48
N VAL A 290 2.76 -1.15 0.28
CA VAL A 290 1.34 -1.47 0.11
C VAL A 290 0.51 -0.73 1.16
N GLY A 291 -0.55 -0.04 0.72
CA GLY A 291 -1.60 0.48 1.60
C GLY A 291 -2.68 -0.58 1.82
N SER A 292 -3.08 -0.82 3.06
CA SER A 292 -4.20 -1.69 3.40
C SER A 292 -5.38 -0.84 3.89
N PRO A 293 -6.62 -1.12 3.43
CA PRO A 293 -7.80 -0.33 3.77
C PRO A 293 -8.01 -0.19 5.28
N THR A 294 -8.55 0.95 5.68
CA THR A 294 -8.87 1.24 7.08
C THR A 294 -9.93 0.27 7.62
N MET A 295 -9.59 -0.53 8.62
CA MET A 295 -10.55 -1.33 9.36
C MET A 295 -11.36 -0.45 10.31
N ARG A 296 -12.67 -0.72 10.37
CA ARG A 296 -13.64 0.04 11.16
C ARG A 296 -14.47 -0.88 12.05
N ASP A 297 -15.03 -0.32 13.13
CA ASP A 297 -16.06 -1.03 13.90
C ASP A 297 -17.40 -1.05 13.13
N ASP A 298 -18.40 -1.74 13.69
CA ASP A 298 -19.75 -1.87 13.10
C ASP A 298 -20.50 -0.54 12.97
N HIS A 299 -19.98 0.53 13.58
CA HIS A 299 -20.51 1.89 13.51
C HIS A 299 -19.65 2.84 12.65
N GLY A 300 -18.66 2.31 11.94
CA GLY A 300 -17.81 3.05 11.03
C GLY A 300 -16.58 3.72 11.66
N LEU A 301 -16.37 3.64 12.99
CA LEU A 301 -15.19 4.23 13.62
C LEU A 301 -13.93 3.47 13.21
N ALA A 302 -12.92 4.18 12.72
CA ALA A 302 -11.62 3.62 12.39
C ALA A 302 -10.96 3.00 13.63
N LEU A 303 -10.49 1.75 13.52
CA LEU A 303 -9.82 1.07 14.63
C LEU A 303 -8.48 1.75 14.94
N SER A 304 -8.26 2.03 16.22
CA SER A 304 -7.04 2.66 16.73
C SER A 304 -6.77 2.19 18.15
N SER A 305 -5.50 2.05 18.53
CA SER A 305 -5.10 1.78 19.91
C SER A 305 -5.60 2.87 20.88
N ARG A 306 -5.76 4.10 20.39
CA ARG A 306 -6.29 5.23 21.18
C ARG A 306 -7.79 5.15 21.46
N ASN A 307 -8.54 4.30 20.74
CA ASN A 307 -9.96 4.10 21.05
C ASN A 307 -10.18 3.52 22.47
N ALA A 308 -9.16 2.84 23.01
CA ALA A 308 -9.17 2.34 24.38
C ALA A 308 -9.16 3.44 25.48
N TYR A 309 -8.88 4.68 25.09
CA TYR A 309 -8.91 5.82 26.02
C TYR A 309 -10.28 6.49 26.11
N LEU A 310 -11.20 6.15 25.20
CA LEU A 310 -12.54 6.74 25.12
C LEU A 310 -13.49 6.03 26.09
N ASP A 311 -14.27 6.82 26.82
CA ASP A 311 -15.43 6.31 27.53
C ASP A 311 -16.62 6.05 26.58
N GLU A 312 -17.73 5.55 27.10
CA GLU A 312 -18.90 5.19 26.31
C GLU A 312 -19.53 6.42 25.60
N ALA A 313 -19.57 7.56 26.28
CA ALA A 313 -20.12 8.80 25.73
C ALA A 313 -19.20 9.36 24.64
N GLU A 314 -17.89 9.39 24.89
CA GLU A 314 -16.89 9.79 23.91
C GLU A 314 -16.87 8.85 22.69
N LEU A 315 -17.05 7.54 22.90
CA LEU A 315 -17.13 6.56 21.82
C LEU A 315 -18.34 6.80 20.91
N ALA A 316 -19.49 7.16 21.49
CA ALA A 316 -20.67 7.52 20.70
C ALA A 316 -20.43 8.76 19.82
N VAL A 317 -19.71 9.76 20.32
CA VAL A 317 -19.31 10.95 19.55
C VAL A 317 -18.25 10.56 18.49
N ALA A 318 -17.24 9.77 18.86
CA ALA A 318 -16.15 9.35 17.93
C ALA A 318 -16.69 8.66 16.67
N ARG A 319 -17.75 7.85 16.80
CA ARG A 319 -18.42 7.16 15.69
C ARG A 319 -19.07 8.12 14.69
N ARG A 320 -19.30 9.39 15.06
CA ARG A 320 -19.84 10.41 14.15
C ARG A 320 -18.78 10.91 13.15
N LEU A 321 -17.48 10.75 13.46
CA LEU A 321 -16.42 11.22 12.59
C LEU A 321 -16.53 10.67 11.17
N ASN A 322 -16.65 9.36 11.05
CA ASN A 322 -16.75 8.70 9.74
C ASN A 322 -17.96 9.21 8.94
N ALA A 323 -19.15 9.29 9.56
CA ALA A 323 -20.36 9.72 8.87
C ALA A 323 -20.23 11.14 8.31
N VAL A 324 -19.62 12.06 9.07
CA VAL A 324 -19.35 13.44 8.60
C VAL A 324 -18.37 13.45 7.44
N LEU A 325 -17.32 12.62 7.49
CA LEU A 325 -16.34 12.55 6.40
C LEU A 325 -16.93 11.93 5.13
N VAL A 326 -17.79 10.92 5.25
CA VAL A 326 -18.51 10.34 4.10
C VAL A 326 -19.38 11.40 3.43
N GLU A 327 -20.22 12.12 4.19
CA GLU A 327 -21.06 13.19 3.65
C GLU A 327 -20.24 14.29 2.97
N ALA A 328 -19.13 14.70 3.59
CA ALA A 328 -18.25 15.71 3.01
C ALA A 328 -17.55 15.19 1.74
N ALA A 329 -17.17 13.92 1.68
CA ALA A 329 -16.60 13.29 0.49
C ALA A 329 -17.60 13.28 -0.68
N ASP A 330 -18.86 12.95 -0.42
CA ASP A 330 -19.93 12.94 -1.42
C ASP A 330 -20.19 14.36 -1.97
N GLN A 331 -20.23 15.37 -1.08
CA GLN A 331 -20.37 16.77 -1.47
C GLN A 331 -19.20 17.26 -2.32
N ALA A 332 -17.98 16.84 -2.00
CA ALA A 332 -16.78 17.18 -2.78
C ALA A 332 -16.79 16.49 -4.15
N ALA A 333 -17.20 15.23 -4.22
CA ALA A 333 -17.38 14.49 -5.47
C ALA A 333 -18.42 15.14 -6.38
N ALA A 334 -19.48 15.73 -5.81
CA ALA A 334 -20.47 16.54 -6.52
C ALA A 334 -19.93 17.93 -6.95
N ARG A 335 -18.60 18.16 -6.88
CA ARG A 335 -17.90 19.39 -7.27
C ARG A 335 -18.36 20.65 -6.51
N ARG A 336 -18.88 20.49 -5.31
CA ARG A 336 -19.14 21.63 -4.42
C ARG A 336 -17.82 22.33 -4.07
N PRO A 337 -17.77 23.66 -3.91
CA PRO A 337 -16.56 24.39 -3.53
C PRO A 337 -15.93 23.82 -2.26
N LEU A 338 -14.66 23.41 -2.32
CA LEU A 338 -13.98 22.69 -1.24
C LEU A 338 -13.95 23.46 0.07
N ALA A 339 -13.71 24.79 0.01
CA ALA A 339 -13.73 25.64 1.19
C ALA A 339 -15.10 25.64 1.91
N ALA A 340 -16.19 25.45 1.16
CA ALA A 340 -17.52 25.33 1.75
C ALA A 340 -17.71 23.93 2.37
N VAL A 341 -17.28 22.87 1.69
CA VAL A 341 -17.35 21.49 2.20
C VAL A 341 -16.52 21.34 3.48
N GLU A 342 -15.26 21.79 3.48
CA GLU A 342 -14.37 21.74 4.65
C GLU A 342 -14.94 22.51 5.84
N ARG A 343 -15.46 23.72 5.62
CA ARG A 343 -16.10 24.53 6.67
C ARG A 343 -17.34 23.86 7.25
N ASP A 344 -18.20 23.30 6.39
CA ASP A 344 -19.46 22.69 6.83
C ASP A 344 -19.21 21.36 7.55
N ALA A 345 -18.22 20.57 7.12
CA ALA A 345 -17.76 19.37 7.82
C ALA A 345 -17.17 19.73 9.19
N HIS A 346 -16.35 20.80 9.27
CA HIS A 346 -15.84 21.31 10.55
C HIS A 346 -16.99 21.68 11.51
N ALA A 347 -18.00 22.42 11.04
CA ALA A 347 -19.17 22.79 11.84
C ALA A 347 -19.99 21.55 12.28
N ALA A 348 -20.14 20.56 11.40
CA ALA A 348 -20.83 19.32 11.69
C ALA A 348 -20.11 18.49 12.78
N LEU A 349 -18.78 18.46 12.77
CA LEU A 349 -17.98 17.80 13.79
C LEU A 349 -18.12 18.48 15.17
N LEU A 350 -18.05 19.82 15.23
CA LEU A 350 -18.31 20.55 16.47
C LEU A 350 -19.72 20.28 17.01
N LYS A 351 -20.73 20.28 16.12
CA LYS A 351 -22.11 19.96 16.49
C LYS A 351 -22.28 18.52 16.97
N ALA A 352 -21.45 17.58 16.46
CA ALA A 352 -21.46 16.18 16.88
C ALA A 352 -20.87 15.97 18.28
N GLY A 353 -20.19 16.97 18.86
CA GLY A 353 -19.63 16.94 20.20
C GLY A 353 -18.10 16.87 20.26
N PHE A 354 -17.39 16.97 19.13
CA PHE A 354 -15.92 17.10 19.16
C PHE A 354 -15.52 18.46 19.73
N GLU A 355 -14.58 18.47 20.68
CA GLU A 355 -14.22 19.69 21.40
C GLU A 355 -13.28 20.61 20.62
N ARG A 356 -12.37 20.03 19.85
CA ARG A 356 -11.40 20.73 19.04
C ARG A 356 -11.15 19.98 17.74
N ILE A 357 -10.97 20.74 16.69
CA ILE A 357 -10.66 20.23 15.34
C ILE A 357 -9.36 20.88 14.90
N ASP A 358 -8.32 20.09 14.71
CA ASP A 358 -7.05 20.56 14.22
C ASP A 358 -7.15 20.91 12.73
N TYR A 359 -7.76 20.01 11.96
CA TYR A 359 -8.07 20.25 10.54
C TYR A 359 -9.19 19.35 10.03
N VAL A 360 -9.88 19.83 9.01
CA VAL A 360 -10.64 19.06 8.01
C VAL A 360 -10.15 19.57 6.66
N ALA A 361 -9.59 18.70 5.83
CA ALA A 361 -8.97 19.14 4.59
C ALA A 361 -9.14 18.11 3.46
N ILE A 362 -9.48 18.61 2.27
CA ILE A 362 -9.55 17.81 1.05
C ILE A 362 -8.29 18.07 0.24
N ARG A 363 -7.57 16.98 -0.06
CA ARG A 363 -6.26 17.02 -0.72
C ARG A 363 -6.21 16.02 -1.86
N ARG A 364 -5.32 16.26 -2.82
CA ARG A 364 -5.02 15.24 -3.85
C ARG A 364 -4.46 13.98 -3.21
N THR A 365 -4.83 12.85 -3.78
CA THR A 365 -4.47 11.54 -3.21
C THR A 365 -2.98 11.23 -3.33
N ASP A 366 -2.32 11.72 -4.39
CA ASP A 366 -0.96 11.35 -4.78
C ASP A 366 0.14 12.13 -4.01
N ASP A 367 -0.08 13.42 -3.76
CA ASP A 367 0.94 14.30 -3.19
C ASP A 367 0.46 15.15 -2.00
N LEU A 368 -0.82 15.01 -1.61
CA LEU A 368 -1.51 15.81 -0.60
C LEU A 368 -1.56 17.30 -0.89
N GLY A 369 -1.32 17.68 -2.12
CA GLY A 369 -1.44 19.07 -2.59
C GLY A 369 -2.88 19.56 -2.58
N ALA A 370 -3.05 20.87 -2.43
CA ALA A 370 -4.35 21.52 -2.53
C ALA A 370 -4.82 21.59 -3.99
N PHE A 371 -6.13 21.64 -4.20
CA PHE A 371 -6.75 21.86 -5.50
C PHE A 371 -6.75 23.35 -5.86
N ARG A 372 -6.14 23.71 -6.98
CA ARG A 372 -5.99 25.11 -7.41
C ARG A 372 -7.33 25.77 -7.79
N ASN A 373 -8.24 24.97 -8.36
CA ASN A 373 -9.55 25.46 -8.84
C ASN A 373 -10.63 25.45 -7.75
N GLY A 374 -10.29 25.05 -6.50
CA GLY A 374 -11.22 25.00 -5.39
C GLY A 374 -12.33 23.96 -5.52
N VAL A 375 -12.22 23.01 -6.46
CA VAL A 375 -13.10 21.85 -6.65
C VAL A 375 -12.27 20.61 -6.94
N VAL A 376 -12.83 19.41 -6.73
CA VAL A 376 -12.17 18.15 -7.08
C VAL A 376 -12.11 18.00 -8.60
N ASP A 377 -10.90 17.90 -9.13
CA ASP A 377 -10.58 17.70 -10.55
C ASP A 377 -9.58 16.56 -10.79
N ALA A 378 -9.20 15.85 -9.72
CA ALA A 378 -8.32 14.68 -9.71
C ALA A 378 -8.68 13.77 -8.52
N PRO A 379 -8.15 12.54 -8.42
CA PRO A 379 -8.33 11.69 -7.25
C PRO A 379 -8.02 12.43 -5.95
N ALA A 380 -8.96 12.39 -5.01
CA ALA A 380 -8.91 13.17 -3.78
C ALA A 380 -9.19 12.34 -2.54
N ARG A 381 -8.79 12.87 -1.40
CA ARG A 381 -9.07 12.33 -0.07
C ARG A 381 -9.39 13.45 0.91
N ILE A 382 -10.43 13.27 1.70
CA ILE A 382 -10.72 14.13 2.85
C ILE A 382 -10.03 13.54 4.07
N LEU A 383 -9.33 14.37 4.84
CA LEU A 383 -8.61 13.98 6.04
C LEU A 383 -9.04 14.90 7.19
N ALA A 384 -9.16 14.34 8.39
CA ALA A 384 -9.47 15.12 9.58
C ALA A 384 -8.66 14.65 10.79
N ALA A 385 -8.39 15.61 11.68
CA ALA A 385 -7.87 15.37 13.01
C ALA A 385 -8.71 16.15 14.04
N VAL A 386 -9.22 15.43 15.03
CA VAL A 386 -10.21 15.92 15.99
C VAL A 386 -9.86 15.48 17.41
N TRP A 387 -10.45 16.13 18.41
CA TRP A 387 -10.21 15.83 19.81
C TRP A 387 -11.52 15.57 20.57
N LEU A 388 -11.44 14.55 21.44
CA LEU A 388 -12.42 14.27 22.47
C LEU A 388 -11.67 14.20 23.79
N GLY A 389 -11.94 15.14 24.71
CA GLY A 389 -11.15 15.29 25.89
C GLY A 389 -9.65 15.38 25.55
N ARG A 390 -8.85 14.45 26.07
CA ARG A 390 -7.41 14.33 25.80
C ARG A 390 -7.06 13.44 24.62
N THR A 391 -8.04 12.78 24.00
CA THR A 391 -7.81 11.79 22.93
C THR A 391 -7.89 12.45 21.57
N ARG A 392 -6.79 12.41 20.84
CA ARG A 392 -6.71 12.85 19.45
C ARG A 392 -7.03 11.71 18.50
N LEU A 393 -8.03 11.88 17.65
CA LEU A 393 -8.45 10.94 16.64
C LEU A 393 -8.17 11.47 15.25
N ILE A 394 -7.76 10.60 14.34
CA ILE A 394 -7.63 10.90 12.91
C ILE A 394 -8.43 9.91 12.10
N ASP A 395 -8.98 10.37 11.01
CA ASP A 395 -9.63 9.52 10.01
C ASP A 395 -9.51 10.18 8.62
N ASN A 396 -9.78 9.40 7.59
CA ASN A 396 -9.82 9.88 6.23
C ASN A 396 -10.70 9.01 5.34
N MET A 397 -11.23 9.61 4.25
CA MET A 397 -12.06 8.95 3.26
C MET A 397 -11.61 9.32 1.86
N ALA A 398 -11.64 8.37 0.94
CA ALA A 398 -11.49 8.66 -0.48
C ALA A 398 -12.68 9.48 -0.98
N VAL A 399 -12.41 10.47 -1.82
CA VAL A 399 -13.44 11.20 -2.55
C VAL A 399 -13.52 10.56 -3.93
N ALA A 400 -14.73 10.14 -4.33
CA ALA A 400 -14.93 9.57 -5.64
C ALA A 400 -14.47 10.55 -6.73
N ALA A 401 -13.78 10.04 -7.74
CA ALA A 401 -13.42 10.88 -8.88
C ALA A 401 -14.71 11.43 -9.54
N PRO A 402 -14.73 12.68 -9.96
CA PRO A 402 -15.86 13.19 -10.73
C PRO A 402 -15.99 12.36 -12.01
N ALA A 403 -17.22 12.00 -12.34
CA ALA A 403 -17.57 11.26 -13.55
C ALA A 403 -17.25 12.05 -14.82
#